data_270f93c747515c699eb1745a4a059f55
#
_entry.id   270f93c747515c699eb1745a4a059f55
#
_cell.length_a   1.000
_cell.length_b   1.000
_cell.length_c   1.000
_cell.angle_alpha   90.00
_cell.angle_beta   90.00
_cell.angle_gamma   90.00
#
_symmetry.space_group_name_H-M   'P 1'
#
loop_
_entity.id
_entity.type
_entity.pdbx_description
1 polymer ?
#
loop_
_entity_poly.entity_id
_entity_poly.type
_entity_poly.pdbx_seq_one_letter_code
_entity_poly.pdbx_strand_id
1 'polypeptide(L)'
;MANFVFTRCPDVCPALSARMSRLQDAVGGSGPDVVHLVTISVDPDHDTPPVLQGYAERLGARPGWVFATGRRDAVAALLRDGFHVAWADGGPPGAPITHSDRFVLVDRSLRIRGYYHGSDADDVARLARDAVALRDGTVA
;
A
#
# COMPACT_ATOMS: atom_id res chain seq x y z
N MET A 1 -7.46 -0.10 1.08
CA MET A 1 -6.28 -0.95 1.41
C MET A 1 -5.01 -0.16 1.20
N ALA A 2 -4.02 -0.33 2.05
CA ALA A 2 -2.75 0.39 1.96
C ALA A 2 -1.56 -0.58 1.88
N ASN A 3 -0.52 -0.18 1.14
CA ASN A 3 0.80 -0.79 1.19
C ASN A 3 1.90 0.27 1.17
N PHE A 4 3.13 -0.14 1.39
CA PHE A 4 4.27 0.74 1.62
C PHE A 4 5.42 0.31 0.71
N VAL A 5 5.94 1.23 -0.07
CA VAL A 5 7.00 0.98 -1.06
C VAL A 5 7.94 2.18 -1.19
N PHE A 6 9.06 1.97 -1.87
CA PHE A 6 9.85 3.06 -2.44
C PHE A 6 10.30 2.69 -3.86
N THR A 7 10.32 3.67 -4.77
CA THR A 7 10.47 3.39 -6.21
C THR A 7 11.84 2.85 -6.58
N ARG A 8 12.87 3.12 -5.77
CA ARG A 8 14.24 2.64 -5.95
C ARG A 8 14.52 1.27 -5.34
N CYS A 9 13.52 0.61 -4.77
CA CYS A 9 13.68 -0.71 -4.17
C CYS A 9 13.96 -1.76 -5.25
N PRO A 10 15.09 -2.48 -5.17
CA PRO A 10 15.45 -3.46 -6.20
C PRO A 10 14.81 -4.84 -5.99
N ASP A 11 14.22 -5.10 -4.83
CA ASP A 11 13.91 -6.47 -4.40
C ASP A 11 12.40 -6.71 -4.16
N VAL A 12 11.90 -6.41 -2.98
CA VAL A 12 10.55 -6.83 -2.54
C VAL A 12 9.44 -5.95 -3.14
N CYS A 13 9.69 -4.65 -3.31
CA CYS A 13 8.66 -3.70 -3.76
C CYS A 13 8.07 -3.99 -5.13
N PRO A 14 8.82 -4.44 -6.15
CA PRO A 14 8.22 -4.82 -7.42
C PRO A 14 7.19 -5.94 -7.29
N ALA A 15 7.45 -6.94 -6.45
CA ALA A 15 6.49 -8.03 -6.21
C ALA A 15 5.25 -7.55 -5.45
N LEU A 16 5.42 -6.71 -4.43
CA LEU A 16 4.31 -6.11 -3.68
C LEU A 16 3.44 -5.22 -4.58
N SER A 17 4.08 -4.41 -5.43
CA SER A 17 3.37 -3.53 -6.36
C SER A 17 2.62 -4.31 -7.43
N ALA A 18 3.19 -5.41 -7.93
CA ALA A 18 2.50 -6.30 -8.86
C ALA A 18 1.26 -6.95 -8.22
N ARG A 19 1.33 -7.28 -6.94
CA ARG A 19 0.16 -7.81 -6.20
C ARG A 19 -0.91 -6.75 -5.98
N MET A 20 -0.53 -5.51 -5.68
CA MET A 20 -1.49 -4.39 -5.64
C MET A 20 -2.16 -4.16 -6.99
N SER A 21 -1.41 -4.27 -8.09
CA SER A 21 -1.98 -4.18 -9.44
C SER A 21 -3.05 -5.24 -9.70
N ARG A 22 -2.82 -6.48 -9.26
CA ARG A 22 -3.82 -7.56 -9.36
C ARG A 22 -5.02 -7.35 -8.44
N LEU A 23 -4.81 -6.77 -7.26
CA LEU A 23 -5.88 -6.44 -6.33
C LEU A 23 -6.88 -5.43 -6.92
N GLN A 24 -6.44 -4.50 -7.78
CA GLN A 24 -7.36 -3.63 -8.51
C GLN A 24 -8.48 -4.40 -9.21
N ASP A 25 -8.11 -5.52 -9.86
CA ASP A 25 -9.05 -6.35 -10.59
C ASP A 25 -9.95 -7.16 -9.65
N ALA A 26 -9.36 -7.70 -8.59
CA ALA A 26 -10.05 -8.56 -7.64
C ALA A 26 -11.08 -7.83 -6.77
N VAL A 27 -10.80 -6.57 -6.39
CA VAL A 27 -11.69 -5.77 -5.51
C VAL A 27 -12.49 -4.73 -6.27
N GLY A 28 -12.36 -4.72 -7.59
CA GLY A 28 -12.93 -3.72 -8.47
C GLY A 28 -14.41 -3.46 -8.23
N GLY A 29 -14.81 -2.26 -8.53
CA GLY A 29 -16.17 -1.77 -8.43
C GLY A 29 -16.23 -0.37 -9.00
N SER A 30 -17.41 0.07 -9.38
CA SER A 30 -17.66 1.44 -9.83
C SER A 30 -18.63 2.09 -8.85
N GLY A 31 -18.41 3.35 -8.55
CA GLY A 31 -19.33 4.11 -7.71
C GLY A 31 -18.83 4.38 -6.28
N PRO A 32 -19.72 4.82 -5.38
CA PRO A 32 -19.33 5.28 -4.04
C PRO A 32 -18.84 4.14 -3.11
N ASP A 33 -19.11 2.90 -3.46
CA ASP A 33 -18.76 1.71 -2.68
C ASP A 33 -17.52 0.99 -3.21
N VAL A 34 -16.54 1.75 -3.70
CA VAL A 34 -15.30 1.20 -4.25
C VAL A 34 -14.30 0.94 -3.12
N VAL A 35 -13.53 -0.14 -3.25
CA VAL A 35 -12.34 -0.34 -2.43
C VAL A 35 -11.20 0.49 -3.00
N HIS A 36 -10.77 1.50 -2.25
CA HIS A 36 -9.62 2.31 -2.63
C HIS A 36 -8.30 1.61 -2.29
N LEU A 37 -7.35 1.70 -3.20
CA LEU A 37 -5.97 1.27 -2.98
C LEU A 37 -5.11 2.51 -2.73
N VAL A 38 -4.22 2.42 -1.75
CA VAL A 38 -3.28 3.49 -1.40
C VAL A 38 -1.88 2.91 -1.28
N THR A 39 -0.97 3.39 -2.10
CA THR A 39 0.46 3.10 -1.97
C THR A 39 1.15 4.31 -1.38
N ILE A 40 1.82 4.12 -0.25
CA ILE A 40 2.53 5.18 0.48
C ILE A 40 4.02 4.99 0.28
N SER A 41 4.69 6.03 -0.23
CA SER A 41 6.14 6.02 -0.34
C SER A 41 6.79 6.12 1.04
N VAL A 42 7.78 5.27 1.28
CA VAL A 42 8.64 5.32 2.47
C VAL A 42 9.98 6.04 2.22
N ASP A 43 10.16 6.58 1.02
CA ASP A 43 11.34 7.38 0.60
C ASP A 43 10.90 8.74 0.03
N PRO A 44 10.28 9.60 0.84
CA PRO A 44 9.65 10.83 0.35
C PRO A 44 10.65 11.84 -0.22
N ASP A 45 11.93 11.76 0.15
CA ASP A 45 12.95 12.67 -0.36
C ASP A 45 13.28 12.39 -1.84
N HIS A 46 13.12 11.14 -2.29
CA HIS A 46 13.30 10.75 -3.67
C HIS A 46 11.97 10.63 -4.43
N ASP A 47 10.95 10.06 -3.81
CA ASP A 47 9.67 9.75 -4.43
C ASP A 47 8.75 10.98 -4.40
N THR A 48 9.09 11.95 -5.24
CA THR A 48 8.27 13.14 -5.48
C THR A 48 6.97 12.77 -6.22
N PRO A 49 5.94 13.64 -6.23
CA PRO A 49 4.72 13.38 -7.00
C PRO A 49 4.96 13.01 -8.47
N PRO A 50 5.84 13.67 -9.24
CA PRO A 50 6.14 13.24 -10.61
C PRO A 50 6.78 11.85 -10.71
N VAL A 51 7.65 11.48 -9.77
CA VAL A 51 8.28 10.15 -9.71
C VAL A 51 7.22 9.09 -9.44
N LEU A 52 6.32 9.33 -8.48
CA LEU A 52 5.23 8.42 -8.16
C LEU A 52 4.21 8.31 -9.29
N GLN A 53 3.94 9.38 -10.02
CA GLN A 53 3.08 9.32 -11.20
C GLN A 53 3.63 8.37 -12.26
N GLY A 54 4.90 8.49 -12.61
CA GLY A 54 5.55 7.57 -13.55
C GLY A 54 5.58 6.13 -13.05
N TYR A 55 5.70 5.93 -11.74
CA TYR A 55 5.63 4.61 -11.12
C TYR A 55 4.22 4.00 -11.24
N ALA A 56 3.19 4.81 -10.95
CA ALA A 56 1.79 4.41 -11.08
C ALA A 56 1.43 4.02 -12.53
N GLU A 57 1.89 4.80 -13.50
CA GLU A 57 1.68 4.51 -14.93
C GLU A 57 2.30 3.17 -15.34
N ARG A 58 3.52 2.88 -14.91
CA ARG A 58 4.19 1.59 -15.17
C ARG A 58 3.45 0.40 -14.55
N LEU A 59 2.76 0.60 -13.44
CA LEU A 59 1.96 -0.43 -12.77
C LEU A 59 0.56 -0.59 -13.35
N GLY A 60 0.14 0.26 -14.27
CA GLY A 60 -1.21 0.26 -14.80
C GLY A 60 -2.25 0.68 -13.77
N ALA A 61 -1.91 1.61 -12.88
CA ALA A 61 -2.83 2.12 -11.88
C ALA A 61 -4.03 2.82 -12.53
N ARG A 62 -5.23 2.46 -12.08
CA ARG A 62 -6.50 3.05 -12.53
C ARG A 62 -7.06 3.99 -11.46
N PRO A 63 -8.05 4.84 -11.79
CA PRO A 63 -8.78 5.63 -10.80
C PRO A 63 -9.24 4.77 -9.61
N GLY A 64 -8.99 5.24 -8.38
CA GLY A 64 -9.22 4.48 -7.16
C GLY A 64 -7.94 3.86 -6.55
N TRP A 65 -6.82 3.92 -7.27
CA TRP A 65 -5.50 3.62 -6.72
C TRP A 65 -4.67 4.91 -6.63
N VAL A 66 -4.38 5.34 -5.40
CA VAL A 66 -3.67 6.58 -5.07
C VAL A 66 -2.25 6.27 -4.61
N PHE A 67 -1.31 7.08 -5.06
CA PHE A 67 0.09 7.06 -4.63
C PHE A 67 0.35 8.30 -3.80
N ALA A 68 0.80 8.12 -2.56
CA ALA A 68 0.95 9.19 -1.59
C ALA A 68 2.40 9.35 -1.14
N THR A 69 2.81 10.60 -0.97
CA THR A 69 4.08 11.00 -0.38
C THR A 69 3.86 12.23 0.49
N GLY A 70 4.88 12.68 1.18
CA GLY A 70 4.80 13.85 2.03
C GLY A 70 6.15 14.17 2.66
N ARG A 71 6.16 14.99 3.71
CA ARG A 71 7.37 15.25 4.47
C ARG A 71 7.81 13.98 5.20
N ARG A 72 9.12 13.79 5.31
CA ARG A 72 9.72 12.61 5.96
C ARG A 72 9.17 12.37 7.37
N ASP A 73 9.07 13.41 8.18
CA ASP A 73 8.55 13.33 9.54
C ASP A 73 7.07 12.92 9.58
N ALA A 74 6.27 13.46 8.67
CA ALA A 74 4.85 13.11 8.55
C ALA A 74 4.65 11.67 8.08
N VAL A 75 5.44 11.20 7.11
CA VAL A 75 5.41 9.81 6.65
C VAL A 75 5.83 8.86 7.77
N ALA A 76 6.93 9.16 8.47
CA ALA A 76 7.41 8.36 9.60
C ALA A 76 6.35 8.25 10.71
N ALA A 77 5.70 9.36 11.06
CA ALA A 77 4.62 9.38 12.05
C ALA A 77 3.41 8.57 11.59
N LEU A 78 3.02 8.68 10.33
CA LEU A 78 1.91 7.91 9.77
C LEU A 78 2.18 6.40 9.81
N LEU A 79 3.39 5.97 9.47
CA LEU A 79 3.78 4.55 9.50
C LEU A 79 3.80 4.01 10.93
N ARG A 80 4.43 4.73 11.86
CA ARG A 80 4.59 4.31 13.25
C ARG A 80 3.28 4.39 14.03
N ASP A 81 2.63 5.55 14.01
CA ASP A 81 1.51 5.87 14.91
C ASP A 81 0.14 5.63 14.26
N GLY A 82 0.06 5.74 12.94
CA GLY A 82 -1.17 5.50 12.17
C GLY A 82 -1.35 4.03 11.77
N PHE A 83 -0.38 3.48 11.05
CA PHE A 83 -0.45 2.10 10.56
C PHE A 83 0.21 1.07 11.46
N HIS A 84 1.03 1.49 12.41
CA HIS A 84 1.81 0.60 13.31
C HIS A 84 2.65 -0.43 12.53
N VAL A 85 3.31 0.03 11.47
CA VAL A 85 4.18 -0.79 10.63
C VAL A 85 5.65 -0.39 10.81
N ALA A 86 6.55 -1.36 10.68
CA ALA A 86 7.98 -1.13 10.80
C ALA A 86 8.52 -0.31 9.62
N TRP A 87 9.34 0.67 9.94
CA TRP A 87 10.09 1.48 8.98
C TRP A 87 11.38 1.98 9.60
N ALA A 88 12.48 1.93 8.85
CA ALA A 88 13.76 2.49 9.23
C ALA A 88 14.56 2.90 7.98
N ASP A 89 15.29 4.00 8.09
CA ASP A 89 16.26 4.44 7.09
C ASP A 89 17.70 4.24 7.59
N GLY A 90 18.69 4.55 6.73
CA GLY A 90 20.11 4.38 7.08
C GLY A 90 20.64 2.96 6.91
N GLY A 91 19.94 2.12 6.17
CA GLY A 91 20.42 0.79 5.79
C GLY A 91 21.62 0.84 4.83
N PRO A 92 22.22 -0.34 4.50
CA PRO A 92 23.35 -0.43 3.60
C PRO A 92 23.02 0.02 2.18
N PRO A 93 24.01 0.32 1.32
CA PRO A 93 23.77 0.85 -0.03
C PRO A 93 22.83 0.03 -0.92
N GLY A 94 22.75 -1.28 -0.71
CA GLY A 94 21.83 -2.16 -1.45
C GLY A 94 20.41 -2.24 -0.88
N ALA A 95 20.22 -1.76 0.36
CA ALA A 95 18.92 -1.75 1.05
C ALA A 95 18.84 -0.54 2.01
N PRO A 96 18.78 0.68 1.47
CA PRO A 96 18.90 1.91 2.27
C PRO A 96 17.70 2.15 3.20
N ILE A 97 16.55 1.53 2.89
CA ILE A 97 15.32 1.68 3.66
C ILE A 97 14.76 0.29 3.95
N THR A 98 14.48 0.05 5.21
CA THR A 98 13.74 -1.13 5.67
C THR A 98 12.31 -0.73 5.94
N HIS A 99 11.36 -1.46 5.38
CA HIS A 99 9.93 -1.26 5.63
C HIS A 99 9.19 -2.60 5.70
N SER A 100 7.96 -2.53 6.19
CA SER A 100 7.09 -3.70 6.30
C SER A 100 6.59 -4.17 4.94
N ASP A 101 6.46 -5.48 4.75
CA ASP A 101 5.75 -6.09 3.62
C ASP A 101 4.22 -6.11 3.83
N ARG A 102 3.72 -5.48 4.89
CA ARG A 102 2.32 -5.55 5.26
C ARG A 102 1.43 -4.78 4.28
N PHE A 103 0.33 -5.43 3.95
CA PHE A 103 -0.85 -4.76 3.43
C PHE A 103 -1.83 -4.54 4.57
N VAL A 104 -2.46 -3.38 4.61
CA VAL A 104 -3.34 -2.98 5.71
C VAL A 104 -4.74 -2.72 5.17
N LEU A 105 -5.73 -3.38 5.73
CA LEU A 105 -7.14 -3.13 5.45
C LEU A 105 -7.67 -2.09 6.45
N VAL A 106 -8.27 -1.03 5.92
CA VAL A 106 -8.84 0.07 6.72
C VAL A 106 -10.30 0.27 6.32
N ASP A 107 -11.18 0.44 7.28
CA ASP A 107 -12.60 0.69 7.04
C ASP A 107 -12.89 2.19 6.75
N ARG A 108 -14.17 2.50 6.48
CA ARG A 108 -14.64 3.87 6.20
C ARG A 108 -14.48 4.83 7.40
N SER A 109 -14.37 4.29 8.60
CA SER A 109 -14.12 5.06 9.83
C SER A 109 -12.64 5.20 10.14
N LEU A 110 -11.76 4.86 9.18
CA LEU A 110 -10.30 4.87 9.30
C LEU A 110 -9.75 3.93 10.38
N ARG A 111 -10.50 2.89 10.73
CA ARG A 111 -10.02 1.86 11.67
C ARG A 111 -9.34 0.72 10.91
N ILE A 112 -8.21 0.28 11.41
CA ILE A 112 -7.49 -0.88 10.89
C ILE A 112 -8.32 -2.13 11.18
N ARG A 113 -8.59 -2.92 10.15
CA ARG A 113 -9.38 -4.15 10.21
C ARG A 113 -8.52 -5.41 10.07
N GLY A 114 -7.34 -5.28 9.53
CA GLY A 114 -6.41 -6.39 9.42
C GLY A 114 -5.07 -6.01 8.80
N TYR A 115 -4.08 -6.86 9.11
CA TYR A 115 -2.76 -6.85 8.52
C TYR A 115 -2.54 -8.16 7.77
N TYR A 116 -1.97 -8.08 6.59
CA TYR A 116 -1.75 -9.21 5.69
C TYR A 116 -0.32 -9.14 5.16
N HIS A 117 0.35 -10.28 5.10
CA HIS A 117 1.68 -10.33 4.47
C HIS A 117 1.55 -10.20 2.96
N GLY A 118 2.05 -9.11 2.40
CA GLY A 118 2.06 -8.89 0.96
C GLY A 118 2.97 -9.88 0.20
N SER A 119 3.92 -10.50 0.88
CA SER A 119 4.77 -11.56 0.34
C SER A 119 4.07 -12.93 0.28
N ASP A 120 2.97 -13.13 1.00
CA ASP A 120 2.19 -14.39 1.04
C ASP A 120 0.97 -14.29 0.13
N ALA A 121 0.86 -15.23 -0.82
CA ALA A 121 -0.23 -15.24 -1.79
C ALA A 121 -1.60 -15.55 -1.15
N ASP A 122 -1.63 -16.40 -0.14
CA ASP A 122 -2.86 -16.76 0.57
C ASP A 122 -3.36 -15.60 1.43
N ASP A 123 -2.45 -14.86 2.07
CA ASP A 123 -2.78 -13.64 2.80
C ASP A 123 -3.33 -12.55 1.86
N VAL A 124 -2.74 -12.38 0.68
CA VAL A 124 -3.24 -11.43 -0.32
C VAL A 124 -4.63 -11.83 -0.84
N ALA A 125 -4.86 -13.11 -1.06
CA ALA A 125 -6.19 -13.61 -1.45
C ALA A 125 -7.22 -13.41 -0.32
N ARG A 126 -6.82 -13.59 0.94
CA ARG A 126 -7.65 -13.32 2.11
C ARG A 126 -7.97 -11.82 2.21
N LEU A 127 -6.98 -10.94 2.04
CA LEU A 127 -7.19 -9.50 2.00
C LEU A 127 -8.25 -9.10 0.96
N ALA A 128 -8.19 -9.67 -0.25
CA ALA A 128 -9.17 -9.37 -1.30
C ALA A 128 -10.59 -9.75 -0.87
N ARG A 129 -10.78 -10.95 -0.30
CA ARG A 129 -12.09 -11.40 0.21
C ARG A 129 -12.59 -10.51 1.35
N ASP A 130 -11.74 -10.20 2.32
CA ASP A 130 -12.10 -9.39 3.48
C ASP A 130 -12.43 -7.95 3.08
N ALA A 131 -11.73 -7.39 2.10
CA ALA A 131 -12.00 -6.07 1.56
C ALA A 131 -13.36 -6.00 0.86
N VAL A 132 -13.70 -7.01 0.05
CA VAL A 132 -15.01 -7.12 -0.60
C VAL A 132 -16.12 -7.29 0.45
N ALA A 133 -15.92 -8.18 1.42
CA ALA A 133 -16.88 -8.39 2.50
C ALA A 133 -17.12 -7.11 3.34
N LEU A 134 -16.06 -6.36 3.62
CA LEU A 134 -16.15 -5.07 4.33
C LEU A 134 -16.86 -4.01 3.49
N ARG A 135 -16.59 -3.95 2.19
CA ARG A 135 -17.30 -3.08 1.26
C ARG A 135 -18.80 -3.37 1.24
N ASP A 136 -19.17 -4.62 1.18
CA ASP A 136 -20.55 -5.09 1.04
C ASP A 136 -21.29 -5.16 2.39
N GLY A 137 -20.61 -4.81 3.49
CA GLY A 137 -21.20 -4.82 4.83
C GLY A 137 -21.49 -6.21 5.39
N THR A 138 -20.85 -7.25 4.87
CA THR A 138 -21.05 -8.65 5.28
C THR A 138 -20.12 -9.09 6.42
N VAL A 139 -19.24 -8.21 6.88
CA VAL A 139 -18.36 -8.40 8.05
C VAL A 139 -18.65 -7.33 9.08
N ALA A 140 -18.82 -7.75 10.30
CA ALA A 140 -19.01 -6.84 11.43
C ALA A 140 -17.70 -6.13 11.83
#